data_9aaeddd32ebdfb60d5ef63999867d02a
#
_entry.id   9aaeddd32ebdfb60d5ef63999867d02a
#
_cell.length_a   1.000
_cell.length_b   1.000
_cell.length_c   1.000
_cell.angle_alpha   90.00
_cell.angle_beta   90.00
_cell.angle_gamma   90.00
#
_symmetry.space_group_name_H-M   'P 1'
#
loop_
_entity.id
_entity.type
_entity.pdbx_description
1 polymer ?
#
loop_
_entity_poly.entity_id
_entity_poly.type
_entity_poly.pdbx_seq_one_letter_code
_entity_poly.pdbx_strand_id
1 'polypeptide(L)'
;VSKEKPSVFFKLKKIKLSSDTYNFEKESDVLQLHLLHKPYSELGTIFIDPSSRGRGRGSLLSFARLQLIAAHQARFDKKILVEIRGWKDKNNKSYFWESFSKAFFNLDFFSIDRLSYIDNHFITESVPKFPFIVELLPRRVQKVLAKPHPNAMPALSMLAKQGFKTNGLVDILDGGPCM
;
A
#
# COMPACT_ATOMS: atom_id res chain seq x y z
N VAL A 1 13.62 -7.91 -11.21
CA VAL A 1 12.29 -7.40 -11.58
C VAL A 1 12.45 -6.65 -12.87
N SER A 2 11.71 -7.04 -13.92
CA SER A 2 11.80 -6.44 -15.25
C SER A 2 11.52 -4.93 -15.17
N LYS A 3 12.36 -4.11 -15.81
CA LYS A 3 12.20 -2.65 -15.89
C LYS A 3 10.88 -2.22 -16.59
N GLU A 4 10.22 -3.16 -17.25
CA GLU A 4 9.08 -2.91 -18.12
C GLU A 4 7.70 -3.02 -17.44
N LYS A 5 7.62 -3.66 -16.25
CA LYS A 5 6.34 -3.86 -15.56
C LYS A 5 6.18 -2.87 -14.42
N PRO A 6 5.18 -1.96 -14.47
CA PRO A 6 4.89 -1.07 -13.35
C PRO A 6 4.28 -1.84 -12.17
N SER A 7 4.53 -1.42 -10.95
CA SER A 7 3.74 -1.86 -9.80
C SER A 7 2.40 -1.12 -9.78
N VAL A 8 1.35 -1.82 -9.35
CA VAL A 8 -0.03 -1.35 -9.44
C VAL A 8 -0.57 -1.03 -8.05
N PHE A 9 -1.02 0.20 -7.86
CA PHE A 9 -1.56 0.70 -6.60
C PHE A 9 -2.85 1.48 -6.84
N PHE A 10 -3.57 1.77 -5.78
CA PHE A 10 -4.44 2.93 -5.76
C PHE A 10 -3.68 4.15 -5.23
N LYS A 11 -4.00 5.32 -5.77
CA LYS A 11 -3.56 6.62 -5.24
C LYS A 11 -4.74 7.29 -4.57
N LEU A 12 -4.61 7.52 -3.27
CA LEU A 12 -5.55 8.33 -2.51
C LEU A 12 -5.24 9.81 -2.77
N LYS A 13 -6.23 10.54 -3.27
CA LYS A 13 -6.13 11.97 -3.64
C LYS A 13 -7.35 12.71 -3.14
N LYS A 14 -7.19 14.00 -2.89
CA LYS A 14 -8.31 14.93 -2.70
C LYS A 14 -8.69 15.56 -4.03
N ILE A 15 -9.98 15.64 -4.29
CA ILE A 15 -10.55 16.43 -5.37
C ILE A 15 -11.48 17.48 -4.81
N LYS A 16 -11.58 18.59 -5.51
CA LYS A 16 -12.47 19.68 -5.20
C LYS A 16 -13.68 19.59 -6.13
N LEU A 17 -14.86 19.50 -5.55
CA LEU A 17 -16.13 19.56 -6.26
C LEU A 17 -16.73 20.93 -6.00
N SER A 18 -17.06 21.66 -7.04
CA SER A 18 -17.62 23.01 -6.93
C SER A 18 -18.76 23.24 -7.93
N SER A 19 -19.68 24.13 -7.56
CA SER A 19 -20.70 24.65 -8.47
C SER A 19 -20.81 26.16 -8.25
N ASP A 20 -20.53 26.93 -9.27
CA ASP A 20 -20.64 28.39 -9.22
C ASP A 20 -22.11 28.80 -9.11
N THR A 21 -23.03 28.07 -9.76
CA THR A 21 -24.47 28.34 -9.73
C THR A 21 -25.07 28.26 -8.33
N TYR A 22 -24.59 27.32 -7.49
CA TYR A 22 -25.12 27.10 -6.14
C TYR A 22 -24.16 27.54 -5.04
N ASN A 23 -23.05 28.22 -5.38
CA ASN A 23 -22.01 28.63 -4.46
C ASN A 23 -21.60 27.47 -3.52
N PHE A 24 -21.36 26.32 -4.11
CA PHE A 24 -21.04 25.07 -3.40
C PHE A 24 -19.61 24.66 -3.67
N GLU A 25 -18.92 24.31 -2.60
CA GLU A 25 -17.58 23.76 -2.65
C GLU A 25 -17.43 22.62 -1.63
N LYS A 26 -16.91 21.48 -2.07
CA LYS A 26 -16.67 20.30 -1.23
C LYS A 26 -15.37 19.62 -1.64
N GLU A 27 -14.56 19.25 -0.66
CA GLU A 27 -13.47 18.30 -0.87
C GLU A 27 -13.98 16.86 -0.73
N SER A 28 -13.53 15.98 -1.61
CA SER A 28 -13.79 14.54 -1.55
C SER A 28 -12.51 13.76 -1.75
N ASP A 29 -12.36 12.68 -1.00
CA ASP A 29 -11.26 11.74 -1.22
C ASP A 29 -11.61 10.78 -2.36
N VAL A 30 -10.65 10.51 -3.23
CA VAL A 30 -10.79 9.54 -4.33
C VAL A 30 -9.66 8.54 -4.35
N LEU A 31 -9.99 7.29 -4.67
CA LEU A 31 -9.04 6.25 -5.02
C LEU A 31 -8.94 6.16 -6.54
N GLN A 32 -7.77 6.36 -7.08
CA GLN A 32 -7.51 6.25 -8.50
C GLN A 32 -6.44 5.21 -8.77
N LEU A 33 -6.67 4.33 -9.75
CA LEU A 33 -5.65 3.39 -10.21
C LEU A 33 -4.37 4.14 -10.58
N HIS A 34 -3.24 3.69 -10.05
CA HIS A 34 -1.93 4.32 -10.24
C HIS A 34 -0.88 3.28 -10.60
N LEU A 35 -0.23 3.51 -11.72
CA LEU A 35 0.90 2.69 -12.17
C LEU A 35 2.20 3.36 -11.74
N LEU A 36 2.92 2.70 -10.83
CA LEU A 36 4.23 3.17 -10.38
C LEU A 36 5.32 2.52 -11.21
N HIS A 37 5.94 3.31 -12.07
CA HIS A 37 7.04 2.85 -12.91
C HIS A 37 8.37 2.91 -12.15
N LYS A 38 9.24 1.93 -12.41
CA LYS A 38 10.64 1.98 -11.95
C LYS A 38 11.35 3.25 -12.51
N PRO A 39 12.39 3.79 -11.88
CA PRO A 39 13.24 3.12 -10.92
C PRO A 39 12.86 3.39 -9.44
N TYR A 40 12.70 2.33 -8.67
CA TYR A 40 12.68 2.34 -7.20
C TYR A 40 13.07 0.94 -6.69
N SER A 41 13.66 0.89 -5.51
CA SER A 41 13.94 -0.36 -4.81
C SER A 41 12.84 -0.62 -3.79
N GLU A 42 12.47 -1.87 -3.60
CA GLU A 42 11.50 -2.28 -2.58
C GLU A 42 12.20 -2.80 -1.34
N LEU A 43 11.76 -2.33 -0.18
CA LEU A 43 12.10 -2.89 1.11
C LEU A 43 11.00 -3.88 1.53
N GLY A 44 11.27 -5.15 1.31
CA GLY A 44 10.37 -6.24 1.66
C GLY A 44 10.33 -6.54 3.16
N THR A 45 9.69 -7.65 3.49
CA THR A 45 9.37 -8.13 4.82
C THR A 45 10.55 -8.15 5.80
N ILE A 46 10.33 -7.68 7.02
CA ILE A 46 11.16 -7.99 8.20
C ILE A 46 10.41 -9.01 9.05
N PHE A 47 11.08 -10.10 9.37
CA PHE A 47 10.58 -11.07 10.34
C PHE A 47 11.58 -11.24 11.48
N ILE A 48 11.07 -11.26 12.70
CA ILE A 48 11.82 -11.60 13.91
C ILE A 48 10.99 -12.62 14.67
N ASP A 49 11.61 -13.75 14.96
CA ASP A 49 10.98 -14.78 15.77
C ASP A 49 10.39 -14.20 17.06
N PRO A 50 9.15 -14.57 17.46
CA PRO A 50 8.50 -14.04 18.65
C PRO A 50 9.36 -14.12 19.92
N SER A 51 10.11 -15.22 20.10
CA SER A 51 11.02 -15.41 21.24
C SER A 51 12.21 -14.46 21.23
N SER A 52 12.55 -13.92 20.07
CA SER A 52 13.67 -13.00 19.85
C SER A 52 13.26 -11.54 19.73
N ARG A 53 11.99 -11.19 19.91
CA ARG A 53 11.51 -9.81 19.84
C ARG A 53 11.96 -8.97 21.04
N GLY A 54 11.92 -7.65 20.87
CA GLY A 54 12.34 -6.69 21.89
C GLY A 54 13.81 -6.27 21.77
N ARG A 55 14.29 -5.51 22.75
CA ARG A 55 15.68 -5.01 22.89
C ARG A 55 16.21 -4.30 21.63
N GLY A 56 15.33 -3.66 20.82
CA GLY A 56 15.75 -2.93 19.62
C GLY A 56 16.13 -3.78 18.42
N ARG A 57 16.00 -5.11 18.46
CA ARG A 57 16.43 -6.00 17.36
C ARG A 57 15.76 -5.71 16.04
N GLY A 58 14.46 -5.33 16.04
CA GLY A 58 13.76 -4.91 14.81
C GLY A 58 14.36 -3.66 14.20
N SER A 59 14.67 -2.67 15.01
CA SER A 59 15.32 -1.44 14.55
C SER A 59 16.72 -1.73 14.02
N LEU A 60 17.50 -2.57 14.72
CA LEU A 60 18.84 -2.98 14.29
C LEU A 60 18.78 -3.64 12.90
N LEU A 61 17.88 -4.60 12.70
CA LEU A 61 17.72 -5.29 11.42
C LEU A 61 17.28 -4.34 10.32
N SER A 62 16.39 -3.39 10.63
CA SER A 62 15.96 -2.38 9.67
C SER A 62 17.10 -1.44 9.29
N PHE A 63 17.87 -0.96 10.28
CA PHE A 63 19.04 -0.12 10.00
C PHE A 63 20.12 -0.86 9.20
N ALA A 64 20.36 -2.14 9.50
CA ALA A 64 21.31 -2.95 8.73
C ALA A 64 20.97 -3.01 7.25
N ARG A 65 19.67 -3.10 6.89
CA ARG A 65 19.23 -3.04 5.49
C ARG A 65 19.52 -1.68 4.85
N LEU A 66 19.27 -0.58 5.57
CA LEU A 66 19.57 0.77 5.08
C LEU A 66 21.08 0.99 4.94
N GLN A 67 21.89 0.46 5.85
CA GLN A 67 23.35 0.49 5.76
C GLN A 67 23.85 -0.30 4.55
N LEU A 68 23.27 -1.47 4.27
CA LEU A 68 23.59 -2.24 3.06
C LEU A 68 23.30 -1.43 1.78
N ILE A 69 22.14 -0.76 1.73
CA ILE A 69 21.79 0.10 0.60
C ILE A 69 22.77 1.27 0.47
N ALA A 70 23.11 1.90 1.59
CA ALA A 70 24.05 3.02 1.62
C ALA A 70 25.49 2.61 1.18
N ALA A 71 25.93 1.41 1.57
CA ALA A 71 27.24 0.87 1.20
C ALA A 71 27.31 0.45 -0.28
N HIS A 72 26.16 0.11 -0.88
CA HIS A 72 26.08 -0.42 -2.24
C HIS A 72 25.13 0.38 -3.13
N GLN A 73 25.17 1.70 -3.07
CA GLN A 73 24.23 2.60 -3.76
C GLN A 73 24.07 2.32 -5.24
N ALA A 74 25.14 1.86 -5.92
CA ALA A 74 25.08 1.54 -7.34
C ALA A 74 24.17 0.35 -7.68
N ARG A 75 23.78 -0.47 -6.67
CA ARG A 75 22.91 -1.63 -6.83
C ARG A 75 21.43 -1.32 -6.57
N PHE A 76 21.14 -0.15 -6.02
CA PHE A 76 19.80 0.24 -5.59
C PHE A 76 19.39 1.56 -6.25
N ASP A 77 18.09 1.73 -6.38
CA ASP A 77 17.53 2.98 -6.88
C ASP A 77 17.51 4.06 -5.80
N LYS A 78 17.46 5.33 -6.23
CA LYS A 78 17.44 6.49 -5.31
C LYS A 78 16.16 6.58 -4.49
N LYS A 79 15.08 5.93 -4.95
CA LYS A 79 13.80 5.87 -4.25
C LYS A 79 13.62 4.49 -3.66
N ILE A 80 13.12 4.43 -2.44
CA ILE A 80 12.80 3.18 -1.76
C ILE A 80 11.30 3.19 -1.48
N LEU A 81 10.63 2.12 -1.87
CA LEU A 81 9.22 1.87 -1.59
C LEU A 81 9.10 0.82 -0.49
N VAL A 82 8.18 1.05 0.43
CA VAL A 82 7.80 0.07 1.46
C VAL A 82 6.29 -0.08 1.43
N GLU A 83 5.82 -1.30 1.25
CA GLU A 83 4.42 -1.66 1.39
C GLU A 83 4.16 -2.14 2.80
N ILE A 84 3.16 -1.56 3.44
CA ILE A 84 2.75 -1.91 4.79
C ILE A 84 1.44 -2.66 4.71
N ARG A 85 1.41 -3.86 5.26
CA ARG A 85 0.23 -4.72 5.30
C ARG A 85 -0.99 -3.95 5.78
N GLY A 86 -2.10 -4.05 5.04
CA GLY A 86 -3.36 -3.40 5.32
C GLY A 86 -4.11 -3.98 6.52
N TRP A 87 -5.07 -3.24 7.01
CA TRP A 87 -5.86 -3.60 8.18
C TRP A 87 -6.68 -4.88 7.95
N LYS A 88 -6.64 -5.76 8.95
CA LYS A 88 -7.48 -6.96 9.04
C LYS A 88 -8.07 -7.05 10.45
N ASP A 89 -9.25 -7.64 10.54
CA ASP A 89 -9.90 -7.89 11.82
C ASP A 89 -9.25 -9.08 12.57
N LYS A 90 -9.77 -9.37 13.77
CA LYS A 90 -9.31 -10.49 14.62
C LYS A 90 -9.45 -11.88 13.97
N ASN A 91 -10.30 -12.00 12.97
CA ASN A 91 -10.48 -13.23 12.18
C ASN A 91 -9.62 -13.22 10.91
N ASN A 92 -8.62 -12.31 10.80
CA ASN A 92 -7.76 -12.13 9.65
C ASN A 92 -8.48 -11.72 8.35
N LYS A 93 -9.66 -11.09 8.46
CA LYS A 93 -10.50 -10.68 7.34
C LYS A 93 -10.23 -9.22 6.97
N SER A 94 -9.87 -8.95 5.72
CA SER A 94 -9.72 -7.60 5.19
C SER A 94 -11.05 -7.05 4.74
N TYR A 95 -11.54 -5.95 5.34
CA TYR A 95 -12.75 -5.28 4.87
C TYR A 95 -12.55 -4.60 3.52
N PHE A 96 -11.34 -4.13 3.24
CA PHE A 96 -11.02 -3.55 1.95
C PHE A 96 -11.15 -4.59 0.84
N TRP A 97 -10.54 -5.76 1.01
CA TRP A 97 -10.68 -6.87 0.07
C TRP A 97 -12.14 -7.30 -0.10
N GLU A 98 -12.79 -7.70 0.98
CA GLU A 98 -14.12 -8.32 0.94
C GLU A 98 -15.23 -7.41 0.39
N SER A 99 -15.07 -6.09 0.51
CA SER A 99 -16.12 -5.13 0.21
C SER A 99 -15.81 -4.18 -0.94
N PHE A 100 -14.59 -4.28 -1.48
CA PHE A 100 -14.16 -3.42 -2.58
C PHE A 100 -13.31 -4.20 -3.58
N SER A 101 -12.06 -4.55 -3.27
CA SER A 101 -11.14 -5.09 -4.27
C SER A 101 -11.56 -6.41 -4.88
N LYS A 102 -12.16 -7.29 -4.11
CA LYS A 102 -12.68 -8.59 -4.59
C LYS A 102 -13.66 -8.45 -5.76
N ALA A 103 -14.39 -7.32 -5.84
CA ALA A 103 -15.34 -7.09 -6.93
C ALA A 103 -14.70 -7.00 -8.32
N PHE A 104 -13.39 -6.75 -8.40
CA PHE A 104 -12.66 -6.67 -9.67
C PHE A 104 -12.10 -8.01 -10.13
N PHE A 105 -12.09 -9.02 -9.26
CA PHE A 105 -11.43 -10.28 -9.52
C PHE A 105 -12.37 -11.45 -9.28
N ASN A 106 -12.32 -12.45 -10.13
CA ASN A 106 -13.09 -13.68 -10.00
C ASN A 106 -12.26 -14.79 -9.34
N LEU A 107 -11.42 -14.43 -8.39
CA LEU A 107 -10.53 -15.33 -7.65
C LEU A 107 -10.53 -14.95 -6.16
N ASP A 108 -10.01 -15.82 -5.32
CA ASP A 108 -9.79 -15.53 -3.91
C ASP A 108 -8.52 -14.68 -3.68
N PHE A 109 -8.40 -14.13 -2.46
CA PHE A 109 -7.28 -13.25 -2.08
C PHE A 109 -5.91 -13.89 -2.31
N PHE A 110 -5.73 -15.16 -1.89
CA PHE A 110 -4.42 -15.82 -1.97
C PHE A 110 -4.02 -16.10 -3.41
N SER A 111 -4.98 -16.47 -4.24
CA SER A 111 -4.76 -16.70 -5.68
C SER A 111 -4.31 -15.41 -6.37
N ILE A 112 -4.98 -14.28 -6.10
CA ILE A 112 -4.60 -12.98 -6.67
C ILE A 112 -3.25 -12.51 -6.15
N ASP A 113 -3.02 -12.59 -4.84
CA ASP A 113 -1.75 -12.21 -4.21
C ASP A 113 -0.58 -12.99 -4.84
N ARG A 114 -0.74 -14.29 -5.00
CA ARG A 114 0.27 -15.14 -5.66
C ARG A 114 0.49 -14.78 -7.13
N LEU A 115 -0.58 -14.55 -7.89
CA LEU A 115 -0.49 -14.18 -9.29
C LEU A 115 0.20 -12.82 -9.48
N SER A 116 -0.04 -11.86 -8.60
CA SER A 116 0.54 -10.52 -8.67
C SER A 116 2.09 -10.52 -8.61
N TYR A 117 2.68 -11.52 -7.93
CA TYR A 117 4.13 -11.74 -7.94
C TYR A 117 4.66 -12.21 -9.30
N ILE A 118 3.86 -12.97 -10.04
CA ILE A 118 4.26 -13.53 -11.32
C ILE A 118 4.05 -12.49 -12.42
N ASP A 119 2.84 -11.97 -12.47
CA ASP A 119 2.44 -10.94 -13.43
C ASP A 119 1.29 -10.11 -12.84
N ASN A 120 1.44 -8.81 -12.79
CA ASN A 120 0.41 -7.89 -12.30
C ASN A 120 -0.36 -7.20 -13.44
N HIS A 121 -0.13 -7.60 -14.69
CA HIS A 121 -0.81 -7.01 -15.85
C HIS A 121 -2.34 -7.21 -15.77
N PHE A 122 -2.79 -8.39 -15.35
CA PHE A 122 -4.21 -8.69 -15.19
C PHE A 122 -4.92 -7.71 -14.23
N ILE A 123 -4.22 -7.16 -13.24
CA ILE A 123 -4.78 -6.16 -12.33
C ILE A 123 -5.15 -4.90 -13.11
N THR A 124 -4.28 -4.46 -14.02
CA THR A 124 -4.53 -3.26 -14.84
C THR A 124 -5.68 -3.43 -15.84
N GLU A 125 -5.97 -4.66 -16.21
CA GLU A 125 -7.08 -5.01 -17.09
C GLU A 125 -8.40 -5.12 -16.34
N SER A 126 -8.35 -5.68 -15.11
CA SER A 126 -9.54 -5.96 -14.29
C SER A 126 -10.04 -4.75 -13.51
N VAL A 127 -9.14 -3.86 -13.09
CA VAL A 127 -9.50 -2.72 -12.25
C VAL A 127 -9.87 -1.51 -13.09
N PRO A 128 -11.05 -0.89 -12.86
CA PRO A 128 -11.47 0.31 -13.57
C PRO A 128 -10.46 1.46 -13.42
N LYS A 129 -10.24 2.18 -14.51
CA LYS A 129 -9.31 3.33 -14.54
C LYS A 129 -9.96 4.62 -14.01
N PHE A 130 -11.26 4.61 -13.79
CA PHE A 130 -11.99 5.76 -13.22
C PHE A 130 -11.73 5.88 -11.73
N PRO A 131 -11.67 7.11 -11.19
CA PRO A 131 -11.53 7.31 -9.74
C PRO A 131 -12.80 6.86 -9.00
N PHE A 132 -12.60 6.22 -7.85
CA PHE A 132 -13.68 5.85 -6.94
C PHE A 132 -13.77 6.91 -5.84
N ILE A 133 -14.94 7.53 -5.69
CA ILE A 133 -15.20 8.46 -4.58
C ILE A 133 -15.26 7.66 -3.28
N VAL A 134 -14.41 7.99 -2.32
CA VAL A 134 -14.26 7.20 -1.08
C VAL A 134 -15.54 7.21 -0.25
N GLU A 135 -16.27 8.32 -0.24
CA GLU A 135 -17.55 8.45 0.49
C GLU A 135 -18.65 7.51 -0.02
N LEU A 136 -18.54 7.02 -1.27
CA LEU A 136 -19.48 6.04 -1.84
C LEU A 136 -19.12 4.59 -1.46
N LEU A 137 -17.93 4.35 -0.95
CA LEU A 137 -17.53 3.02 -0.49
C LEU A 137 -18.27 2.66 0.81
N PRO A 138 -18.45 1.36 1.10
CA PRO A 138 -19.01 0.95 2.39
C PRO A 138 -18.25 1.57 3.56
N ARG A 139 -18.96 2.05 4.58
CA ARG A 139 -18.36 2.73 5.75
C ARG A 139 -17.23 1.94 6.43
N ARG A 140 -17.34 0.59 6.41
CA ARG A 140 -16.29 -0.28 6.96
C ARG A 140 -14.99 -0.20 6.15
N VAL A 141 -15.08 -0.01 4.82
CA VAL A 141 -13.91 0.20 3.94
C VAL A 141 -13.29 1.55 4.21
N GLN A 142 -14.09 2.63 4.26
CA GLN A 142 -13.61 3.99 4.55
C GLN A 142 -12.82 4.04 5.86
N LYS A 143 -13.27 3.29 6.90
CA LYS A 143 -12.61 3.27 8.21
C LYS A 143 -11.24 2.59 8.21
N VAL A 144 -10.97 1.70 7.28
CA VAL A 144 -9.71 0.91 7.24
C VAL A 144 -8.79 1.28 6.08
N LEU A 145 -9.26 2.08 5.16
CA LEU A 145 -8.50 2.55 4.01
C LEU A 145 -7.21 3.24 4.45
N ALA A 146 -6.11 2.84 3.84
CA ALA A 146 -4.75 3.30 4.14
C ALA A 146 -4.34 3.12 5.63
N LYS A 147 -5.02 2.23 6.37
CA LYS A 147 -4.62 1.88 7.74
C LYS A 147 -3.79 0.60 7.75
N PRO A 148 -2.69 0.59 8.50
CA PRO A 148 -1.87 -0.59 8.63
C PRO A 148 -2.57 -1.66 9.49
N HIS A 149 -2.19 -2.90 9.28
CA HIS A 149 -2.55 -3.99 10.18
C HIS A 149 -2.02 -3.69 11.61
N PRO A 150 -2.77 -3.98 12.69
CA PRO A 150 -2.30 -3.72 14.05
C PRO A 150 -0.89 -4.23 14.35
N ASN A 151 -0.56 -5.44 13.88
CA ASN A 151 0.77 -6.02 14.04
C ASN A 151 1.86 -5.34 13.17
N ALA A 152 1.49 -4.53 12.19
CA ALA A 152 2.44 -3.77 11.36
C ALA A 152 2.72 -2.36 11.92
N MET A 153 1.96 -1.91 12.93
CA MET A 153 2.16 -0.61 13.56
C MET A 153 3.59 -0.37 14.08
N PRO A 154 4.25 -1.34 14.74
CA PRO A 154 5.64 -1.18 15.17
C PRO A 154 6.59 -0.95 13.98
N ALA A 155 6.40 -1.67 12.88
CA ALA A 155 7.21 -1.51 11.67
C ALA A 155 7.01 -0.14 11.03
N LEU A 156 5.76 0.31 10.89
CA LEU A 156 5.43 1.63 10.37
C LEU A 156 6.04 2.75 11.22
N SER A 157 5.91 2.66 12.54
CA SER A 157 6.52 3.64 13.47
C SER A 157 8.04 3.67 13.36
N MET A 158 8.67 2.51 13.23
CA MET A 158 10.12 2.39 13.05
C MET A 158 10.57 3.03 11.73
N LEU A 159 9.90 2.74 10.63
CA LEU A 159 10.21 3.32 9.31
C LEU A 159 10.01 4.84 9.30
N ALA A 160 8.95 5.35 9.94
CA ALA A 160 8.73 6.78 10.07
C ALA A 160 9.89 7.47 10.80
N LYS A 161 10.43 6.87 11.88
CA LYS A 161 11.63 7.36 12.58
C LYS A 161 12.88 7.30 11.72
N GLN A 162 12.93 6.45 10.70
CA GLN A 162 14.01 6.34 9.74
C GLN A 162 13.84 7.28 8.53
N GLY A 163 12.82 8.15 8.54
CA GLY A 163 12.60 9.18 7.53
C GLY A 163 11.62 8.78 6.41
N PHE A 164 11.05 7.58 6.45
CA PHE A 164 10.01 7.19 5.50
C PHE A 164 8.72 7.97 5.77
N LYS A 165 8.03 8.34 4.71
CA LYS A 165 6.75 9.07 4.76
C LYS A 165 5.72 8.35 3.90
N THR A 166 4.48 8.33 4.37
CA THR A 166 3.37 7.87 3.54
C THR A 166 3.25 8.76 2.30
N ASN A 167 3.08 8.13 1.16
CA ASN A 167 3.08 8.79 -0.14
C ASN A 167 1.69 8.83 -0.79
N GLY A 168 0.64 8.38 -0.05
CA GLY A 168 -0.74 8.30 -0.55
C GLY A 168 -0.98 7.13 -1.51
N LEU A 169 0.00 6.26 -1.74
CA LEU A 169 -0.23 4.99 -2.40
C LEU A 169 -0.86 4.01 -1.40
N VAL A 170 -1.78 3.22 -1.92
CA VAL A 170 -2.54 2.23 -1.16
C VAL A 170 -2.48 0.92 -1.94
N ASP A 171 -2.14 -0.15 -1.24
CA ASP A 171 -2.13 -1.49 -1.82
C ASP A 171 -3.49 -1.84 -2.41
N ILE A 172 -3.48 -2.43 -3.61
CA ILE A 172 -4.70 -2.66 -4.39
C ILE A 172 -5.54 -3.82 -3.85
N LEU A 173 -4.94 -4.73 -3.09
CA LEU A 173 -5.61 -5.92 -2.57
C LEU A 173 -6.11 -5.71 -1.14
N ASP A 174 -5.25 -5.25 -0.23
CA ASP A 174 -5.59 -5.18 1.20
C ASP A 174 -5.81 -3.76 1.74
N GLY A 175 -5.57 -2.75 0.90
CA GLY A 175 -5.79 -1.35 1.26
C GLY A 175 -4.73 -0.78 2.21
N GLY A 176 -3.59 -1.45 2.36
CA GLY A 176 -2.48 -1.01 3.20
C GLY A 176 -1.77 0.22 2.66
N PRO A 177 -1.18 1.07 3.54
CA PRO A 177 -0.46 2.25 3.11
C PRO A 177 0.94 1.91 2.60
N CYS A 178 1.45 2.69 1.63
CA CYS A 178 2.84 2.66 1.21
C CYS A 178 3.62 3.88 1.73
N MET A 179 4.92 3.69 1.90
CA MET A 179 5.86 4.72 2.35
C MET A 179 7.01 4.88 1.36
#